data_266060c0d51ca050fc3a7bf766da186b
#
_entry.id   266060c0d51ca050fc3a7bf766da186b
#
_cell.length_a   1.000
_cell.length_b   1.000
_cell.length_c   1.000
_cell.angle_alpha   90.00
_cell.angle_beta   90.00
_cell.angle_gamma   90.00
#
_symmetry.space_group_name_H-M   'P 1'
#
loop_
_entity.id
_entity.type
_entity.pdbx_description
1 polymer ?
#
loop_
_entity_poly.entity_id
_entity_poly.type
_entity_poly.pdbx_seq_one_letter_code
_entity_poly.pdbx_strand_id
1 'polypeptide(L)'
;MTPNAITSLRIEHITKRFPGVLACSDISLSVGKGEVLALVGENGAGKTTLMNILMGLYTPDEGKIYINNQEVVFKSPSDAFACGIGMVHQQYMLVPNLTVTENIALGMAQLQDGAKKDPFLTRAKRAARLDLDAVRRHIVAISEHYGLAVDPDAYIWQLSVGEQQRVELVKTLCFGAKFLILDEPTSALTPQETDELIALLKRMSAELSIIFISHKLAEVKALSSKVAILRGGKLVFRGNTADHSSADIAALMTGHEVYLPVNQSKREPGKPMLEVRDLFVRGDRGNMALNKLNLTVRAGEIVGLAGVSGNGQRELAEALTGLRLIESGEVLLDGVNLAGKTPRQIIAQGMGYVPEERNVEGIVPTMSIRENLVLKDIGKVPFSHAGLISNRKIDQNADTLREKFDIRCSGVNVAAGSLSGGNIQKVILAREISRNPKFLIAVYPIRGLDMGAAEFIHKQLLALRDQGVGILLISEELEEIINLSDRIAVIFKGQIQRTLGRGEATQRKLGMMMAGVKEI
;
A
#
# COMPACT_ATOMS: atom_id res chain seq x y z
N MET A 1 0.22 -31.32 21.69
CA MET A 1 -0.97 -30.89 22.44
C MET A 1 -1.80 -30.07 21.47
N THR A 2 -3.02 -30.47 21.15
CA THR A 2 -3.96 -29.65 20.40
C THR A 2 -4.26 -28.41 21.23
N PRO A 3 -4.06 -27.18 20.72
CA PRO A 3 -4.40 -25.97 21.46
C PRO A 3 -5.88 -26.02 21.86
N ASN A 4 -6.20 -25.74 23.11
CA ASN A 4 -7.58 -25.58 23.54
C ASN A 4 -8.24 -24.50 22.68
N ALA A 5 -9.49 -24.69 22.29
CA ALA A 5 -10.22 -23.70 21.51
C ALA A 5 -10.15 -22.34 22.20
N ILE A 6 -9.69 -21.30 21.50
CA ILE A 6 -9.73 -19.93 21.99
C ILE A 6 -11.19 -19.48 21.93
N THR A 7 -11.79 -19.24 23.09
CA THR A 7 -13.17 -18.73 23.20
C THR A 7 -13.20 -17.22 23.38
N SER A 8 -12.11 -16.63 23.89
CA SER A 8 -11.96 -15.18 24.03
C SER A 8 -10.49 -14.79 24.11
N LEU A 9 -10.16 -13.69 23.44
CA LEU A 9 -8.93 -12.92 23.62
C LEU A 9 -9.31 -11.56 24.21
N ARG A 10 -8.63 -11.13 25.27
CA ARG A 10 -8.84 -9.84 25.89
C ARG A 10 -7.50 -9.22 26.28
N ILE A 11 -7.35 -7.94 25.95
CA ILE A 11 -6.22 -7.11 26.37
C ILE A 11 -6.76 -5.98 27.25
N GLU A 12 -6.02 -5.63 28.28
CA GLU A 12 -6.40 -4.60 29.24
C GLU A 12 -5.25 -3.63 29.47
N HIS A 13 -5.51 -2.35 29.31
CA HIS A 13 -4.61 -1.23 29.60
C HIS A 13 -3.25 -1.32 28.93
N ILE A 14 -3.17 -1.89 27.71
CA ILE A 14 -1.91 -2.06 26.97
C ILE A 14 -1.31 -0.72 26.63
N THR A 15 -0.09 -0.50 27.12
CA THR A 15 0.73 0.67 26.82
C THR A 15 2.08 0.24 26.30
N LYS A 16 2.55 0.90 25.22
CA LYS A 16 3.88 0.67 24.63
C LYS A 16 4.53 1.97 24.20
N ARG A 17 5.75 2.18 24.71
CA ARG A 17 6.57 3.35 24.44
C ARG A 17 7.81 2.94 23.65
N PHE A 18 8.17 3.75 22.66
CA PHE A 18 9.46 3.71 22.00
C PHE A 18 10.17 5.06 22.19
N PRO A 19 11.48 5.18 21.97
CA PRO A 19 12.18 6.46 22.08
C PRO A 19 11.49 7.55 21.26
N GLY A 20 10.93 8.55 21.96
CA GLY A 20 10.22 9.68 21.34
C GLY A 20 8.78 9.42 20.86
N VAL A 21 8.23 8.19 21.01
CA VAL A 21 6.89 7.84 20.52
C VAL A 21 6.13 7.00 21.53
N LEU A 22 4.90 7.42 21.87
CA LEU A 22 3.91 6.60 22.57
C LEU A 22 3.05 5.88 21.54
N ALA A 23 3.40 4.63 21.23
CA ALA A 23 2.78 3.87 20.15
C ALA A 23 1.43 3.26 20.52
N CYS A 24 1.26 2.82 21.78
CA CYS A 24 -0.02 2.39 22.35
C CYS A 24 -0.19 3.03 23.73
N SER A 25 -1.37 3.53 24.03
CA SER A 25 -1.68 4.23 25.27
C SER A 25 -3.02 3.73 25.82
N ASP A 26 -2.96 2.92 26.86
CA ASP A 26 -4.14 2.47 27.62
C ASP A 26 -5.20 1.77 26.73
N ILE A 27 -4.76 0.84 25.85
CA ILE A 27 -5.66 0.15 24.93
C ILE A 27 -6.26 -1.08 25.61
N SER A 28 -7.61 -1.12 25.68
CA SER A 28 -8.37 -2.27 26.15
C SER A 28 -9.30 -2.77 25.04
N LEU A 29 -9.21 -4.05 24.69
CA LEU A 29 -9.93 -4.65 23.58
C LEU A 29 -10.26 -6.12 23.88
N SER A 30 -11.39 -6.61 23.38
CA SER A 30 -11.72 -8.04 23.49
C SER A 30 -12.27 -8.55 22.15
N VAL A 31 -12.02 -9.84 21.88
CA VAL A 31 -12.57 -10.56 20.73
C VAL A 31 -13.12 -11.89 21.20
N GLY A 32 -14.39 -12.17 20.90
CA GLY A 32 -15.06 -13.41 21.25
C GLY A 32 -14.86 -14.51 20.21
N LYS A 33 -15.33 -15.71 20.52
CA LYS A 33 -15.30 -16.85 19.60
C LYS A 33 -16.13 -16.54 18.33
N GLY A 34 -15.56 -16.81 17.16
CA GLY A 34 -16.24 -16.59 15.88
C GLY A 34 -16.46 -15.12 15.52
N GLU A 35 -15.91 -14.20 16.32
CA GLU A 35 -16.01 -12.77 16.05
C GLU A 35 -14.95 -12.33 15.03
N VAL A 36 -15.37 -11.55 14.05
CA VAL A 36 -14.47 -10.83 13.16
C VAL A 36 -14.45 -9.38 13.60
N LEU A 37 -13.33 -8.97 14.19
CA LEU A 37 -13.08 -7.60 14.58
C LEU A 37 -12.22 -6.90 13.56
N ALA A 38 -12.73 -5.85 12.93
CA ALA A 38 -11.88 -4.95 12.14
C ALA A 38 -11.13 -3.99 13.08
N LEU A 39 -9.81 -3.94 12.96
CA LEU A 39 -8.97 -2.95 13.61
C LEU A 39 -8.54 -1.92 12.58
N VAL A 40 -9.10 -0.72 12.65
CA VAL A 40 -8.86 0.36 11.69
C VAL A 40 -8.19 1.56 12.34
N GLY A 41 -7.59 2.43 11.54
CA GLY A 41 -6.92 3.64 12.00
C GLY A 41 -5.88 4.10 10.98
N GLU A 42 -5.46 5.35 11.08
CA GLU A 42 -4.42 5.92 10.20
C GLU A 42 -3.06 5.22 10.37
N ASN A 43 -2.14 5.46 9.42
CA ASN A 43 -0.76 4.98 9.55
C ASN A 43 -0.11 5.62 10.79
N GLY A 44 0.57 4.79 11.59
CA GLY A 44 1.12 5.24 12.88
C GLY A 44 0.13 5.28 14.04
N ALA A 45 -1.13 4.87 13.86
CA ALA A 45 -2.12 4.81 14.93
C ALA A 45 -1.85 3.74 16.01
N GLY A 46 -0.82 2.88 15.82
CA GLY A 46 -0.44 1.86 16.79
C GLY A 46 -0.93 0.44 16.47
N LYS A 47 -1.62 0.21 15.33
CA LYS A 47 -2.19 -1.10 14.94
C LYS A 47 -1.14 -2.20 14.90
N THR A 48 -0.09 -2.03 14.10
CA THR A 48 0.98 -3.02 13.95
C THR A 48 1.74 -3.24 15.27
N THR A 49 1.94 -2.20 16.08
CA THR A 49 2.54 -2.33 17.41
C THR A 49 1.69 -3.21 18.32
N LEU A 50 0.37 -2.99 18.34
CA LEU A 50 -0.57 -3.78 19.13
C LEU A 50 -0.57 -5.25 18.69
N MET A 51 -0.55 -5.50 17.36
CA MET A 51 -0.49 -6.87 16.84
C MET A 51 0.84 -7.55 17.16
N ASN A 52 1.95 -6.84 17.07
CA ASN A 52 3.26 -7.35 17.46
C ASN A 52 3.35 -7.70 18.95
N ILE A 53 2.61 -7.00 19.80
CA ILE A 53 2.46 -7.36 21.22
C ILE A 53 1.68 -8.67 21.35
N LEU A 54 0.57 -8.83 20.62
CA LEU A 54 -0.21 -10.07 20.62
C LEU A 54 0.54 -11.28 20.04
N MET A 55 1.50 -11.01 19.15
CA MET A 55 2.38 -12.03 18.60
C MET A 55 3.65 -12.29 19.44
N GLY A 56 3.83 -11.58 20.56
CA GLY A 56 5.02 -11.74 21.40
C GLY A 56 6.32 -11.23 20.81
N LEU A 57 6.25 -10.40 19.75
CA LEU A 57 7.40 -9.70 19.17
C LEU A 57 7.82 -8.51 20.03
N TYR A 58 6.84 -7.87 20.70
CA TYR A 58 7.07 -6.81 21.66
C TYR A 58 6.40 -7.17 22.99
N THR A 59 7.07 -6.85 24.09
CA THR A 59 6.46 -6.90 25.43
C THR A 59 5.80 -5.55 25.71
N PRO A 60 4.55 -5.50 26.18
CA PRO A 60 3.94 -4.24 26.62
C PRO A 60 4.71 -3.67 27.82
N ASP A 61 4.72 -2.34 27.96
CA ASP A 61 5.31 -1.68 29.13
C ASP A 61 4.32 -1.69 30.30
N GLU A 62 3.01 -1.64 30.02
CA GLU A 62 1.92 -1.75 30.98
C GLU A 62 0.76 -2.53 30.36
N GLY A 63 -0.09 -3.10 31.22
CA GLY A 63 -1.28 -3.85 30.80
C GLY A 63 -1.08 -5.36 30.78
N LYS A 64 -2.16 -6.08 30.44
CA LYS A 64 -2.23 -7.53 30.52
C LYS A 64 -2.98 -8.12 29.32
N ILE A 65 -2.63 -9.35 28.99
CA ILE A 65 -3.27 -10.15 27.93
C ILE A 65 -3.94 -11.37 28.59
N TYR A 66 -5.15 -11.67 28.18
CA TYR A 66 -5.92 -12.81 28.66
C TYR A 66 -6.42 -13.66 27.49
N ILE A 67 -6.24 -14.97 27.61
CA ILE A 67 -6.85 -15.98 26.72
C ILE A 67 -7.77 -16.85 27.58
N ASN A 68 -9.04 -16.96 27.20
CA ASN A 68 -10.04 -17.73 27.96
C ASN A 68 -10.09 -17.32 29.45
N ASN A 69 -9.99 -16.01 29.72
CA ASN A 69 -9.91 -15.39 31.06
C ASN A 69 -8.65 -15.77 31.89
N GLN A 70 -7.67 -16.45 31.32
CA GLN A 70 -6.38 -16.70 31.96
C GLN A 70 -5.35 -15.67 31.49
N GLU A 71 -4.64 -15.05 32.43
CA GLU A 71 -3.54 -14.13 32.11
C GLU A 71 -2.40 -14.88 31.43
N VAL A 72 -1.93 -14.36 30.31
CA VAL A 72 -0.81 -14.91 29.54
C VAL A 72 0.26 -13.85 29.30
N VAL A 73 1.51 -14.27 29.26
CA VAL A 73 2.64 -13.40 28.93
C VAL A 73 3.39 -14.00 27.77
N PHE A 74 3.42 -13.30 26.64
CA PHE A 74 4.19 -13.71 25.47
C PHE A 74 5.59 -13.11 25.52
N LYS A 75 6.60 -13.95 25.46
CA LYS A 75 8.03 -13.57 25.39
C LYS A 75 8.60 -13.80 23.99
N SER A 76 7.87 -14.52 23.16
CA SER A 76 8.27 -14.88 21.80
C SER A 76 7.05 -15.21 20.95
N PRO A 77 7.17 -15.17 19.60
CA PRO A 77 6.11 -15.63 18.71
C PRO A 77 5.71 -17.09 18.94
N SER A 78 6.64 -17.94 19.36
CA SER A 78 6.34 -19.34 19.69
C SER A 78 5.32 -19.47 20.83
N ASP A 79 5.33 -18.55 21.80
CA ASP A 79 4.35 -18.55 22.90
C ASP A 79 2.93 -18.23 22.39
N ALA A 80 2.82 -17.26 21.48
CA ALA A 80 1.55 -16.90 20.85
C ALA A 80 1.00 -18.05 20.01
N PHE A 81 1.84 -18.68 19.19
CA PHE A 81 1.45 -19.87 18.41
C PHE A 81 1.04 -21.04 19.31
N ALA A 82 1.76 -21.30 20.40
CA ALA A 82 1.41 -22.35 21.36
C ALA A 82 0.03 -22.11 21.99
N CYS A 83 -0.38 -20.86 22.12
CA CYS A 83 -1.73 -20.48 22.52
C CYS A 83 -2.76 -20.51 21.39
N GLY A 84 -2.36 -20.79 20.14
CA GLY A 84 -3.23 -20.84 18.98
C GLY A 84 -3.49 -19.49 18.30
N ILE A 85 -2.67 -18.47 18.54
CA ILE A 85 -2.71 -17.19 17.81
C ILE A 85 -1.75 -17.28 16.63
N GLY A 86 -2.23 -16.98 15.42
CA GLY A 86 -1.43 -16.89 14.21
C GLY A 86 -1.61 -15.56 13.50
N MET A 87 -0.60 -15.11 12.76
CA MET A 87 -0.62 -13.85 12.02
C MET A 87 -0.19 -14.07 10.58
N VAL A 88 -0.93 -13.43 9.68
CA VAL A 88 -0.55 -13.24 8.28
C VAL A 88 -0.13 -11.78 8.13
N HIS A 89 1.12 -11.57 7.76
CA HIS A 89 1.72 -10.25 7.61
C HIS A 89 1.39 -9.62 6.25
N GLN A 90 1.47 -8.31 6.18
CA GLN A 90 1.31 -7.54 4.95
C GLN A 90 2.33 -7.94 3.86
N GLN A 91 3.57 -8.25 4.25
CA GLN A 91 4.58 -8.85 3.36
C GLN A 91 4.67 -10.34 3.64
N TYR A 92 4.59 -11.15 2.58
CA TYR A 92 4.65 -12.60 2.71
C TYR A 92 6.00 -13.08 3.23
N MET A 93 5.95 -13.89 4.28
CA MET A 93 7.13 -14.52 4.89
C MET A 93 7.40 -15.88 4.25
N LEU A 94 7.48 -15.91 2.90
CA LEU A 94 7.72 -17.11 2.11
C LEU A 94 9.09 -17.04 1.43
N VAL A 95 9.77 -18.18 1.37
CA VAL A 95 11.07 -18.33 0.69
C VAL A 95 10.81 -18.71 -0.78
N PRO A 96 11.14 -17.85 -1.77
CA PRO A 96 10.74 -18.07 -3.15
C PRO A 96 11.24 -19.35 -3.79
N ASN A 97 12.44 -19.79 -3.43
CA ASN A 97 13.11 -20.97 -4.03
C ASN A 97 12.75 -22.29 -3.34
N LEU A 98 11.82 -22.30 -2.41
CA LEU A 98 11.29 -23.48 -1.76
C LEU A 98 9.88 -23.79 -2.25
N THR A 99 9.49 -25.07 -2.19
CA THR A 99 8.10 -25.49 -2.41
C THR A 99 7.20 -25.03 -1.26
N VAL A 100 5.89 -25.09 -1.46
CA VAL A 100 4.90 -24.82 -0.39
C VAL A 100 5.14 -25.76 0.80
N THR A 101 5.31 -27.05 0.54
CA THR A 101 5.61 -28.05 1.60
C THR A 101 6.86 -27.69 2.38
N GLU A 102 7.96 -27.36 1.71
CA GLU A 102 9.22 -26.99 2.36
C GLU A 102 9.11 -25.70 3.19
N ASN A 103 8.39 -24.69 2.69
CA ASN A 103 8.13 -23.46 3.44
C ASN A 103 7.38 -23.70 4.74
N ILE A 104 6.36 -24.55 4.70
CA ILE A 104 5.55 -24.89 5.88
C ILE A 104 6.35 -25.77 6.84
N ALA A 105 7.09 -26.74 6.32
CA ALA A 105 7.95 -27.61 7.11
C ALA A 105 9.04 -26.82 7.88
N LEU A 106 9.65 -25.83 7.22
CA LEU A 106 10.63 -24.93 7.83
C LEU A 106 10.07 -24.19 9.05
N GLY A 107 8.84 -23.67 8.94
CA GLY A 107 8.15 -23.01 10.05
C GLY A 107 7.77 -23.95 11.18
N MET A 108 7.28 -25.16 10.86
CA MET A 108 6.95 -26.19 11.86
C MET A 108 8.17 -26.62 12.66
N ALA A 109 9.34 -26.76 12.02
CA ALA A 109 10.60 -27.08 12.70
C ALA A 109 10.99 -26.02 13.72
N GLN A 110 10.80 -24.73 13.39
CA GLN A 110 11.11 -23.61 14.28
C GLN A 110 10.20 -23.57 15.53
N LEU A 111 8.93 -23.93 15.36
CA LEU A 111 7.95 -23.95 16.46
C LEU A 111 8.20 -25.12 17.44
N GLN A 112 8.67 -26.27 16.94
CA GLN A 112 9.00 -27.43 17.79
C GLN A 112 10.24 -27.19 18.65
N ASP A 113 11.17 -26.36 18.20
CA ASP A 113 12.43 -26.13 18.90
C ASP A 113 12.31 -25.25 20.15
N GLY A 114 11.19 -24.56 20.38
CA GLY A 114 10.95 -23.68 21.53
C GLY A 114 12.23 -22.97 21.96
N ALA A 115 12.34 -21.71 21.99
CA ALA A 115 13.40 -20.77 22.41
C ALA A 115 14.76 -21.30 22.98
N LYS A 116 15.11 -22.57 22.85
CA LYS A 116 16.42 -23.13 23.25
C LYS A 116 17.42 -22.76 22.16
N LYS A 117 18.49 -22.07 22.55
CA LYS A 117 19.68 -21.75 21.72
C LYS A 117 20.46 -23.05 21.42
N ASP A 118 19.93 -23.89 20.55
CA ASP A 118 20.66 -25.07 20.05
C ASP A 118 21.65 -24.65 18.94
N PRO A 119 22.86 -25.26 18.88
CA PRO A 119 23.83 -24.98 17.84
C PRO A 119 23.24 -25.23 16.43
N PHE A 120 23.64 -24.42 15.45
CA PHE A 120 23.23 -24.48 14.04
C PHE A 120 23.24 -25.90 13.43
N LEU A 121 24.23 -26.73 13.79
CA LEU A 121 24.36 -28.11 13.32
C LEU A 121 23.24 -29.06 13.83
N THR A 122 22.66 -28.78 15.00
CA THR A 122 21.56 -29.57 15.55
C THR A 122 20.26 -29.24 14.87
N ARG A 123 20.06 -27.94 14.51
CA ARG A 123 18.92 -27.47 13.70
C ARG A 123 18.91 -28.09 12.30
N ALA A 124 20.07 -28.10 11.62
CA ALA A 124 20.19 -28.67 10.28
C ALA A 124 19.91 -30.18 10.26
N LYS A 125 20.38 -30.94 11.29
CA LYS A 125 20.12 -32.39 11.43
C LYS A 125 18.65 -32.69 11.75
N ARG A 126 17.93 -31.84 12.45
CA ARG A 126 16.49 -31.98 12.73
C ARG A 126 15.62 -31.59 11.52
N ALA A 127 15.98 -30.54 10.81
CA ALA A 127 15.31 -30.17 9.55
C ALA A 127 15.38 -31.31 8.51
N ALA A 128 16.50 -32.03 8.47
CA ALA A 128 16.68 -33.23 7.64
C ALA A 128 15.86 -34.48 8.08
N ARG A 129 15.17 -34.42 9.24
CA ARG A 129 14.30 -35.48 9.76
C ARG A 129 12.81 -35.13 9.69
N LEU A 130 12.44 -33.99 9.12
CA LEU A 130 11.03 -33.66 8.89
C LEU A 130 10.47 -34.60 7.83
N ASP A 131 9.40 -35.31 8.21
CA ASP A 131 8.61 -36.10 7.28
C ASP A 131 7.81 -35.15 6.38
N LEU A 132 8.40 -34.79 5.22
CA LEU A 132 7.77 -33.89 4.24
C LEU A 132 6.45 -34.48 3.73
N ASP A 133 6.32 -35.80 3.66
CA ASP A 133 5.07 -36.44 3.24
C ASP A 133 3.97 -36.27 4.30
N ALA A 134 4.31 -36.30 5.59
CA ALA A 134 3.35 -35.98 6.64
C ALA A 134 2.93 -34.51 6.60
N VAL A 135 3.87 -33.58 6.39
CA VAL A 135 3.56 -32.17 6.21
C VAL A 135 2.66 -31.95 4.99
N ARG A 136 2.96 -32.58 3.86
CA ARG A 136 2.17 -32.54 2.64
C ARG A 136 0.73 -33.01 2.87
N ARG A 137 0.54 -34.17 3.51
CA ARG A 137 -0.80 -34.69 3.88
C ARG A 137 -1.56 -33.69 4.76
N HIS A 138 -0.85 -33.06 5.71
CA HIS A 138 -1.46 -32.06 6.60
C HIS A 138 -1.89 -30.80 5.84
N ILE A 139 -1.07 -30.32 4.89
CA ILE A 139 -1.41 -29.19 3.99
C ILE A 139 -2.68 -29.51 3.21
N VAL A 140 -2.76 -30.70 2.58
CA VAL A 140 -3.92 -31.12 1.80
C VAL A 140 -5.17 -31.15 2.68
N ALA A 141 -5.09 -31.75 3.86
CA ALA A 141 -6.23 -31.84 4.79
C ALA A 141 -6.74 -30.45 5.23
N ILE A 142 -5.84 -29.52 5.54
CA ILE A 142 -6.21 -28.13 5.90
C ILE A 142 -6.79 -27.39 4.68
N SER A 143 -6.18 -27.57 3.50
CA SER A 143 -6.63 -26.96 2.25
C SER A 143 -8.04 -27.42 1.89
N GLU A 144 -8.33 -28.70 1.99
CA GLU A 144 -9.66 -29.27 1.74
C GLU A 144 -10.69 -28.80 2.78
N HIS A 145 -10.32 -28.79 4.07
CA HIS A 145 -11.23 -28.40 5.15
C HIS A 145 -11.73 -26.96 4.99
N TYR A 146 -10.81 -26.01 4.66
CA TYR A 146 -11.17 -24.61 4.53
C TYR A 146 -11.50 -24.18 3.08
N GLY A 147 -11.33 -25.08 2.10
CA GLY A 147 -11.54 -24.76 0.68
C GLY A 147 -10.46 -23.81 0.12
N LEU A 148 -9.22 -23.96 0.61
CA LEU A 148 -8.04 -23.22 0.15
C LEU A 148 -7.33 -24.04 -0.93
N ALA A 149 -7.47 -23.68 -2.20
CA ALA A 149 -6.76 -24.37 -3.29
C ALA A 149 -5.27 -23.99 -3.25
N VAL A 150 -4.43 -24.94 -2.78
CA VAL A 150 -2.98 -24.80 -2.69
C VAL A 150 -2.32 -26.07 -3.24
N ASP A 151 -1.35 -25.92 -4.14
CA ASP A 151 -0.51 -27.02 -4.61
C ASP A 151 0.72 -27.17 -3.68
N PRO A 152 0.85 -28.26 -2.92
CA PRO A 152 1.95 -28.47 -1.99
C PRO A 152 3.33 -28.54 -2.66
N ASP A 153 3.39 -28.93 -3.93
CA ASP A 153 4.62 -29.17 -4.68
C ASP A 153 5.07 -27.97 -5.53
N ALA A 154 4.22 -26.95 -5.66
CA ALA A 154 4.56 -25.73 -6.38
C ALA A 154 5.65 -24.93 -5.66
N TYR A 155 6.59 -24.38 -6.43
CA TYR A 155 7.55 -23.41 -5.91
C TYR A 155 6.88 -22.04 -5.70
N ILE A 156 7.23 -21.36 -4.62
CA ILE A 156 6.62 -20.06 -4.27
C ILE A 156 6.78 -19.02 -5.39
N TRP A 157 7.93 -18.97 -6.07
CA TRP A 157 8.17 -18.03 -7.16
C TRP A 157 7.27 -18.25 -8.40
N GLN A 158 6.63 -19.41 -8.51
CA GLN A 158 5.70 -19.75 -9.59
C GLN A 158 4.28 -19.26 -9.30
N LEU A 159 3.98 -18.98 -8.04
CA LEU A 159 2.65 -18.65 -7.57
C LEU A 159 2.33 -17.17 -7.79
N SER A 160 1.11 -16.88 -8.21
CA SER A 160 0.55 -15.55 -8.19
C SER A 160 0.47 -15.00 -6.77
N VAL A 161 0.28 -13.68 -6.63
CA VAL A 161 0.15 -13.02 -5.33
C VAL A 161 -1.02 -13.60 -4.52
N GLY A 162 -2.18 -13.85 -5.16
CA GLY A 162 -3.34 -14.45 -4.50
C GLY A 162 -3.09 -15.89 -4.06
N GLU A 163 -2.29 -16.66 -4.80
CA GLU A 163 -1.88 -18.02 -4.40
C GLU A 163 -0.91 -17.98 -3.22
N GLN A 164 0.06 -17.06 -3.22
CA GLN A 164 0.97 -16.86 -2.09
C GLN A 164 0.20 -16.47 -0.81
N GLN A 165 -0.85 -15.65 -0.94
CA GLN A 165 -1.74 -15.31 0.17
C GLN A 165 -2.43 -16.56 0.76
N ARG A 166 -2.94 -17.45 -0.11
CA ARG A 166 -3.52 -18.73 0.33
C ARG A 166 -2.51 -19.63 1.04
N VAL A 167 -1.27 -19.65 0.53
CA VAL A 167 -0.17 -20.40 1.18
C VAL A 167 0.13 -19.86 2.58
N GLU A 168 0.17 -18.53 2.78
CA GLU A 168 0.38 -17.92 4.11
C GLU A 168 -0.75 -18.29 5.09
N LEU A 169 -2.01 -18.31 4.62
CA LEU A 169 -3.14 -18.75 5.42
C LEU A 169 -3.01 -20.23 5.80
N VAL A 170 -2.76 -21.11 4.82
CA VAL A 170 -2.57 -22.56 5.08
C VAL A 170 -1.41 -22.80 6.03
N LYS A 171 -0.28 -22.12 5.85
CA LYS A 171 0.87 -22.18 6.75
C LYS A 171 0.48 -21.87 8.20
N THR A 172 -0.23 -20.76 8.40
CA THR A 172 -0.67 -20.31 9.72
C THR A 172 -1.64 -21.30 10.36
N LEU A 173 -2.55 -21.88 9.57
CA LEU A 173 -3.49 -22.91 10.03
C LEU A 173 -2.80 -24.24 10.33
N CYS A 174 -1.81 -24.66 9.54
CA CYS A 174 -0.99 -25.83 9.80
C CYS A 174 -0.23 -25.73 11.13
N PHE A 175 0.07 -24.51 11.59
CA PHE A 175 0.66 -24.27 12.91
C PHE A 175 -0.36 -24.32 14.06
N GLY A 176 -1.62 -24.64 13.78
CA GLY A 176 -2.67 -24.83 14.77
C GLY A 176 -3.37 -23.55 15.18
N ALA A 177 -3.30 -22.47 14.40
CA ALA A 177 -3.98 -21.22 14.70
C ALA A 177 -5.50 -21.42 14.81
N LYS A 178 -6.08 -20.90 15.89
CA LYS A 178 -7.52 -20.82 16.17
C LYS A 178 -7.99 -19.37 16.27
N PHE A 179 -7.04 -18.45 16.32
CA PHE A 179 -7.22 -17.02 16.28
C PHE A 179 -6.28 -16.43 15.22
N LEU A 180 -6.84 -15.77 14.23
CA LEU A 180 -6.08 -15.21 13.12
C LEU A 180 -5.98 -13.68 13.23
N ILE A 181 -4.78 -13.17 13.05
CA ILE A 181 -4.51 -11.75 12.83
C ILE A 181 -4.11 -11.58 11.37
N LEU A 182 -4.85 -10.76 10.63
CA LEU A 182 -4.61 -10.50 9.21
C LEU A 182 -4.26 -9.02 9.03
N ASP A 183 -3.01 -8.74 8.66
CA ASP A 183 -2.52 -7.37 8.49
C ASP A 183 -2.53 -7.00 6.99
N GLU A 184 -3.52 -6.21 6.59
CA GLU A 184 -3.77 -5.75 5.22
C GLU A 184 -3.72 -6.87 4.15
N PRO A 185 -4.45 -7.99 4.33
CA PRO A 185 -4.27 -9.18 3.50
C PRO A 185 -4.73 -9.01 2.05
N THR A 186 -5.37 -7.90 1.70
CA THR A 186 -5.91 -7.60 0.37
C THR A 186 -5.10 -6.54 -0.38
N SER A 187 -4.01 -6.05 0.21
CA SER A 187 -3.28 -4.89 -0.32
C SER A 187 -2.69 -5.10 -1.71
N ALA A 188 -2.39 -6.36 -2.08
CA ALA A 188 -1.78 -6.73 -3.35
C ALA A 188 -2.69 -7.61 -4.24
N LEU A 189 -3.98 -7.75 -3.87
CA LEU A 189 -4.95 -8.58 -4.59
C LEU A 189 -5.76 -7.76 -5.58
N THR A 190 -6.18 -8.40 -6.66
CA THR A 190 -7.20 -7.87 -7.57
C THR A 190 -8.56 -7.79 -6.87
N PRO A 191 -9.51 -6.97 -7.35
CA PRO A 191 -10.86 -6.90 -6.78
C PRO A 191 -11.56 -8.28 -6.67
N GLN A 192 -11.42 -9.14 -7.69
CA GLN A 192 -11.99 -10.48 -7.68
C GLN A 192 -11.37 -11.38 -6.62
N GLU A 193 -10.01 -11.39 -6.53
CA GLU A 193 -9.30 -12.13 -5.49
C GLU A 193 -9.65 -11.62 -4.08
N THR A 194 -9.87 -10.31 -3.94
CA THR A 194 -10.34 -9.70 -2.68
C THR A 194 -11.71 -10.22 -2.27
N ASP A 195 -12.68 -10.25 -3.20
CA ASP A 195 -14.03 -10.77 -2.95
C ASP A 195 -13.99 -12.26 -2.56
N GLU A 196 -13.17 -13.06 -3.25
CA GLU A 196 -12.97 -14.48 -2.93
C GLU A 196 -12.38 -14.67 -1.53
N LEU A 197 -11.36 -13.87 -1.17
CA LEU A 197 -10.73 -13.92 0.16
C LEU A 197 -11.73 -13.51 1.26
N ILE A 198 -12.50 -12.46 1.06
CA ILE A 198 -13.53 -12.01 2.03
C ILE A 198 -14.60 -13.11 2.22
N ALA A 199 -15.07 -13.72 1.14
CA ALA A 199 -16.03 -14.82 1.21
C ALA A 199 -15.46 -16.04 1.95
N LEU A 200 -14.17 -16.35 1.73
CA LEU A 200 -13.45 -17.40 2.43
C LEU A 200 -13.34 -17.09 3.93
N LEU A 201 -12.87 -15.89 4.31
CA LEU A 201 -12.70 -15.48 5.70
C LEU A 201 -14.04 -15.48 6.47
N LYS A 202 -15.14 -15.12 5.80
CA LYS A 202 -16.49 -15.26 6.37
C LYS A 202 -16.84 -16.71 6.72
N ARG A 203 -16.51 -17.66 5.83
CA ARG A 203 -16.74 -19.09 6.14
C ARG A 203 -15.88 -19.55 7.29
N MET A 204 -14.59 -19.16 7.29
CA MET A 204 -13.63 -19.52 8.34
C MET A 204 -14.02 -18.95 9.71
N SER A 205 -14.69 -17.79 9.77
CA SER A 205 -15.10 -17.18 11.04
C SER A 205 -16.14 -18.00 11.82
N ALA A 206 -16.77 -19.00 11.22
CA ALA A 206 -17.61 -19.95 11.95
C ALA A 206 -16.80 -20.78 12.98
N GLU A 207 -15.52 -21.03 12.70
CA GLU A 207 -14.63 -21.83 13.54
C GLU A 207 -13.52 -21.01 14.19
N LEU A 208 -13.11 -19.92 13.57
CA LEU A 208 -11.96 -19.11 13.96
C LEU A 208 -12.40 -17.70 14.37
N SER A 209 -11.69 -17.10 15.31
CA SER A 209 -11.84 -15.67 15.59
C SER A 209 -10.78 -14.89 14.80
N ILE A 210 -11.13 -13.70 14.29
CA ILE A 210 -10.28 -12.97 13.36
C ILE A 210 -10.16 -11.51 13.81
N ILE A 211 -8.92 -10.99 13.89
CA ILE A 211 -8.64 -9.55 13.81
C ILE A 211 -8.22 -9.25 12.38
N PHE A 212 -8.98 -8.38 11.73
CA PHE A 212 -8.76 -7.96 10.34
C PHE A 212 -8.34 -6.50 10.31
N ILE A 213 -7.09 -6.24 9.88
CA ILE A 213 -6.58 -4.89 9.73
C ILE A 213 -6.72 -4.51 8.26
N SER A 214 -7.45 -3.44 7.99
CA SER A 214 -7.56 -2.85 6.66
C SER A 214 -7.85 -1.36 6.78
N HIS A 215 -7.39 -0.59 5.80
CA HIS A 215 -7.76 0.79 5.61
C HIS A 215 -8.89 0.96 4.57
N LYS A 216 -9.26 -0.12 3.87
CA LYS A 216 -10.33 -0.15 2.88
C LYS A 216 -11.66 -0.43 3.56
N LEU A 217 -12.47 0.62 3.76
CA LEU A 217 -13.71 0.54 4.53
C LEU A 217 -14.77 -0.36 3.89
N ALA A 218 -14.75 -0.54 2.57
CA ALA A 218 -15.62 -1.51 1.88
C ALA A 218 -15.36 -2.94 2.37
N GLU A 219 -14.08 -3.33 2.55
CA GLU A 219 -13.69 -4.64 3.06
C GLU A 219 -14.10 -4.81 4.53
N VAL A 220 -13.88 -3.76 5.33
CA VAL A 220 -14.32 -3.73 6.74
C VAL A 220 -15.81 -3.97 6.86
N LYS A 221 -16.62 -3.25 6.08
CA LYS A 221 -18.08 -3.41 6.03
C LYS A 221 -18.51 -4.79 5.53
N ALA A 222 -17.76 -5.35 4.58
CA ALA A 222 -18.08 -6.63 3.99
C ALA A 222 -17.77 -7.81 4.93
N LEU A 223 -16.70 -7.74 5.75
CA LEU A 223 -16.19 -8.89 6.51
C LEU A 223 -16.52 -8.82 8.01
N SER A 224 -16.37 -7.64 8.65
CA SER A 224 -16.36 -7.57 10.11
C SER A 224 -17.72 -7.41 10.74
N SER A 225 -17.93 -8.06 11.89
CA SER A 225 -19.09 -7.86 12.77
C SER A 225 -18.91 -6.64 13.67
N LYS A 226 -17.69 -6.41 14.13
CA LYS A 226 -17.32 -5.28 14.98
C LYS A 226 -16.14 -4.51 14.41
N VAL A 227 -16.08 -3.23 14.74
CA VAL A 227 -14.99 -2.34 14.39
C VAL A 227 -14.41 -1.68 15.64
N ALA A 228 -13.08 -1.66 15.74
CA ALA A 228 -12.30 -0.93 16.73
C ALA A 228 -11.41 0.08 16.01
N ILE A 229 -11.42 1.34 16.46
CA ILE A 229 -10.72 2.43 15.80
C ILE A 229 -9.60 2.93 16.70
N LEU A 230 -8.36 2.84 16.19
CA LEU A 230 -7.18 3.42 16.83
C LEU A 230 -6.84 4.77 16.21
N ARG A 231 -6.54 5.75 17.06
CA ARG A 231 -6.04 7.07 16.64
C ARG A 231 -5.04 7.60 17.67
N GLY A 232 -3.83 7.97 17.18
CA GLY A 232 -2.77 8.49 18.06
C GLY A 232 -2.40 7.54 19.21
N GLY A 233 -2.37 6.24 18.98
CA GLY A 233 -2.05 5.21 19.96
C GLY A 233 -3.18 4.88 20.94
N LYS A 234 -4.39 5.41 20.78
CA LYS A 234 -5.54 5.19 21.68
C LYS A 234 -6.70 4.53 20.95
N LEU A 235 -7.46 3.71 21.66
CA LEU A 235 -8.75 3.22 21.19
C LEU A 235 -9.79 4.34 21.34
N VAL A 236 -10.24 4.92 20.23
CA VAL A 236 -11.19 6.05 20.21
C VAL A 236 -12.63 5.59 20.03
N PHE A 237 -12.84 4.41 19.46
CA PHE A 237 -14.17 3.86 19.22
C PHE A 237 -14.14 2.33 19.17
N ARG A 238 -15.23 1.70 19.61
CA ARG A 238 -15.55 0.28 19.40
C ARG A 238 -17.05 0.11 19.30
N GLY A 239 -17.52 -0.57 18.26
CA GLY A 239 -18.96 -0.80 18.05
C GLY A 239 -19.23 -1.86 17.00
N ASN A 240 -20.51 -2.10 16.70
CA ASN A 240 -20.90 -2.98 15.61
C ASN A 240 -20.65 -2.29 14.27
N THR A 241 -20.08 -2.98 13.33
CA THR A 241 -19.78 -2.43 12.00
C THR A 241 -21.05 -2.06 11.23
N ALA A 242 -22.15 -2.79 11.44
CA ALA A 242 -23.41 -2.55 10.75
C ALA A 242 -24.05 -1.19 11.09
N ASP A 243 -23.84 -0.71 12.33
CA ASP A 243 -24.49 0.50 12.85
C ASP A 243 -23.87 1.82 12.32
N HIS A 244 -22.73 1.74 11.61
CA HIS A 244 -21.98 2.90 11.14
C HIS A 244 -21.78 2.85 9.63
N SER A 245 -21.91 3.97 8.94
CA SER A 245 -21.54 4.10 7.54
C SER A 245 -20.02 4.11 7.35
N SER A 246 -19.53 3.91 6.13
CA SER A 246 -18.09 4.07 5.84
C SER A 246 -17.61 5.48 6.13
N ALA A 247 -18.45 6.50 5.93
CA ALA A 247 -18.14 7.90 6.25
C ALA A 247 -17.98 8.11 7.75
N ASP A 248 -18.86 7.51 8.58
CA ASP A 248 -18.75 7.61 10.05
C ASP A 248 -17.45 6.99 10.56
N ILE A 249 -17.11 5.79 10.04
CA ILE A 249 -15.86 5.11 10.40
C ILE A 249 -14.65 5.94 9.98
N ALA A 250 -14.67 6.52 8.77
CA ALA A 250 -13.61 7.40 8.28
C ALA A 250 -13.44 8.64 9.17
N ALA A 251 -14.54 9.30 9.53
CA ALA A 251 -14.52 10.46 10.41
C ALA A 251 -13.94 10.14 11.81
N LEU A 252 -14.28 8.98 12.36
CA LEU A 252 -13.73 8.51 13.64
C LEU A 252 -12.22 8.18 13.53
N MET A 253 -11.77 7.66 12.39
CA MET A 253 -10.35 7.36 12.16
C MET A 253 -9.49 8.62 12.12
N THR A 254 -9.94 9.65 11.40
CA THR A 254 -9.20 10.89 11.17
C THR A 254 -9.44 11.96 12.24
N GLY A 255 -10.61 11.90 12.89
CA GLY A 255 -11.06 12.89 13.89
C GLY A 255 -11.77 14.11 13.28
N HIS A 256 -12.01 14.09 11.99
CA HIS A 256 -12.81 15.07 11.24
C HIS A 256 -13.53 14.36 10.09
N GLU A 257 -14.57 14.96 9.55
CA GLU A 257 -15.23 14.43 8.37
C GLU A 257 -14.25 14.40 7.19
N VAL A 258 -14.05 13.21 6.62
CA VAL A 258 -13.21 13.01 5.44
C VAL A 258 -14.10 12.86 4.23
N TYR A 259 -13.96 13.78 3.31
CA TYR A 259 -14.55 13.67 1.99
C TYR A 259 -13.44 13.50 0.97
N LEU A 260 -13.26 12.29 0.45
CA LEU A 260 -12.40 12.15 -0.73
C LEU A 260 -12.99 13.04 -1.83
N PRO A 261 -12.26 14.04 -2.27
CA PRO A 261 -12.81 14.99 -3.22
C PRO A 261 -13.10 14.28 -4.53
N VAL A 262 -14.28 14.57 -5.06
CA VAL A 262 -14.72 14.09 -6.36
C VAL A 262 -14.60 15.25 -7.34
N ASN A 263 -14.04 15.00 -8.48
CA ASN A 263 -13.99 15.99 -9.57
C ASN A 263 -15.40 16.41 -9.97
N GLN A 264 -15.80 17.63 -9.69
CA GLN A 264 -17.11 18.19 -10.04
C GLN A 264 -17.01 19.25 -11.14
N SER A 265 -15.82 19.44 -11.72
CA SER A 265 -15.61 20.46 -12.74
C SER A 265 -16.44 20.17 -13.99
N LYS A 266 -17.09 21.22 -14.49
CA LYS A 266 -17.74 21.28 -15.80
C LYS A 266 -16.90 22.08 -16.81
N ARG A 267 -15.63 22.39 -16.45
CA ARG A 267 -14.74 23.17 -17.31
C ARG A 267 -14.33 22.33 -18.51
N GLU A 268 -14.43 22.92 -19.69
CA GLU A 268 -13.91 22.28 -20.90
C GLU A 268 -12.38 22.28 -20.87
N PRO A 269 -11.74 21.14 -21.20
CA PRO A 269 -10.29 21.07 -21.30
C PRO A 269 -9.75 22.03 -22.36
N GLY A 270 -8.58 22.61 -22.08
CA GLY A 270 -7.91 23.51 -22.98
C GLY A 270 -7.22 22.82 -24.18
N LYS A 271 -6.17 23.47 -24.71
CA LYS A 271 -5.34 22.90 -25.81
C LYS A 271 -4.63 21.60 -25.37
N PRO A 272 -4.24 20.74 -26.33
CA PRO A 272 -3.38 19.61 -26.03
C PRO A 272 -2.10 20.08 -25.33
N MET A 273 -1.79 19.45 -24.18
CA MET A 273 -0.60 19.75 -23.39
C MET A 273 0.44 18.64 -23.52
N LEU A 274 0.01 17.38 -23.42
CA LEU A 274 0.82 16.20 -23.73
C LEU A 274 0.18 15.46 -24.91
N GLU A 275 0.97 15.18 -25.92
CA GLU A 275 0.57 14.32 -27.03
C GLU A 275 1.60 13.21 -27.20
N VAL A 276 1.16 11.97 -27.14
CA VAL A 276 1.94 10.77 -27.40
C VAL A 276 1.40 10.15 -28.67
N ARG A 277 2.27 9.96 -29.68
CA ARG A 277 1.91 9.44 -30.99
C ARG A 277 2.75 8.25 -31.36
N ASP A 278 2.08 7.12 -31.60
CA ASP A 278 2.67 5.86 -32.03
C ASP A 278 3.93 5.48 -31.25
N LEU A 279 3.86 5.58 -29.91
CA LEU A 279 5.01 5.38 -29.03
C LEU A 279 5.35 3.90 -28.88
N PHE A 280 6.64 3.57 -29.09
CA PHE A 280 7.21 2.25 -28.83
C PHE A 280 8.33 2.37 -27.80
N VAL A 281 8.29 1.51 -26.77
CA VAL A 281 9.27 1.49 -25.68
C VAL A 281 9.57 0.05 -25.29
N ARG A 282 10.87 -0.28 -25.10
CA ARG A 282 11.30 -1.58 -24.59
C ARG A 282 11.21 -1.65 -23.08
N GLY A 283 10.76 -2.80 -22.59
CA GLY A 283 10.82 -3.17 -21.19
C GLY A 283 12.18 -3.70 -20.76
N ASP A 284 12.36 -3.90 -19.46
CA ASP A 284 13.63 -4.36 -18.86
C ASP A 284 14.08 -5.74 -19.37
N ARG A 285 13.15 -6.58 -19.84
CA ARG A 285 13.42 -7.91 -20.40
C ARG A 285 13.65 -7.90 -21.92
N GLY A 286 13.76 -6.72 -22.55
CA GLY A 286 13.93 -6.56 -23.99
C GLY A 286 12.64 -6.75 -24.81
N ASN A 287 11.53 -7.10 -24.19
CA ASN A 287 10.22 -7.16 -24.83
C ASN A 287 9.68 -5.75 -25.11
N MET A 288 8.73 -5.64 -26.03
CA MET A 288 8.05 -4.37 -26.29
C MET A 288 7.02 -4.13 -25.18
N ALA A 289 7.32 -3.19 -24.27
CA ALA A 289 6.44 -2.82 -23.16
C ALA A 289 5.35 -1.85 -23.61
N LEU A 290 5.67 -0.91 -24.50
CA LEU A 290 4.68 -0.07 -25.17
C LEU A 290 4.73 -0.35 -26.68
N ASN A 291 3.55 -0.55 -27.27
CA ASN A 291 3.43 -0.94 -28.66
C ASN A 291 2.39 -0.05 -29.36
N LYS A 292 2.85 0.96 -30.06
CA LYS A 292 2.01 1.93 -30.79
C LYS A 292 1.03 2.66 -29.86
N LEU A 293 1.51 3.10 -28.69
CA LEU A 293 0.66 3.78 -27.71
C LEU A 293 0.38 5.21 -28.18
N ASN A 294 -0.90 5.57 -28.13
CA ASN A 294 -1.39 6.93 -28.43
C ASN A 294 -2.16 7.46 -27.24
N LEU A 295 -1.82 8.68 -26.78
CA LEU A 295 -2.47 9.32 -25.64
C LEU A 295 -2.40 10.84 -25.79
N THR A 296 -3.50 11.54 -25.48
CA THR A 296 -3.51 13.00 -25.42
C THR A 296 -4.11 13.45 -24.09
N VAL A 297 -3.41 14.37 -23.42
CA VAL A 297 -3.88 15.05 -22.21
C VAL A 297 -3.88 16.56 -22.47
N ARG A 298 -4.97 17.22 -22.12
CA ARG A 298 -5.17 18.64 -22.36
C ARG A 298 -4.84 19.49 -21.13
N ALA A 299 -4.65 20.79 -21.34
CA ALA A 299 -4.48 21.74 -20.25
C ALA A 299 -5.75 21.78 -19.38
N GLY A 300 -5.58 21.73 -18.06
CA GLY A 300 -6.71 21.71 -17.13
C GLY A 300 -7.52 20.42 -17.17
N GLU A 301 -6.91 19.30 -17.55
CA GLU A 301 -7.52 17.98 -17.62
C GLU A 301 -6.73 16.97 -16.78
N ILE A 302 -7.44 16.09 -16.07
CA ILE A 302 -6.87 14.88 -15.48
C ILE A 302 -7.28 13.70 -16.36
N VAL A 303 -6.30 13.04 -16.97
CA VAL A 303 -6.50 11.75 -17.63
C VAL A 303 -6.00 10.66 -16.69
N GLY A 304 -6.92 9.80 -16.24
CA GLY A 304 -6.60 8.60 -15.47
C GLY A 304 -6.13 7.47 -16.39
N LEU A 305 -5.04 6.82 -16.07
CA LEU A 305 -4.56 5.63 -16.75
C LEU A 305 -4.81 4.40 -15.87
N ALA A 306 -5.84 3.64 -16.21
CA ALA A 306 -6.21 2.40 -15.53
C ALA A 306 -5.58 1.19 -16.22
N GLY A 307 -5.06 0.24 -15.45
CA GLY A 307 -4.49 -1.01 -15.96
C GLY A 307 -3.92 -1.86 -14.84
N VAL A 308 -3.88 -3.17 -15.01
CA VAL A 308 -3.18 -4.07 -14.09
C VAL A 308 -1.68 -3.84 -14.20
N SER A 309 -0.96 -3.90 -13.08
CA SER A 309 0.50 -3.74 -13.04
C SER A 309 1.21 -4.59 -14.10
N GLY A 310 2.25 -4.04 -14.72
CA GLY A 310 3.01 -4.72 -15.78
C GLY A 310 2.45 -4.57 -17.20
N ASN A 311 1.42 -3.74 -17.40
CA ASN A 311 0.88 -3.46 -18.73
C ASN A 311 1.53 -2.27 -19.45
N GLY A 312 2.64 -1.69 -18.91
CA GLY A 312 3.39 -0.62 -19.55
C GLY A 312 3.24 0.77 -18.89
N GLN A 313 2.53 0.88 -17.77
CA GLN A 313 2.32 2.16 -17.06
C GLN A 313 3.64 2.77 -16.59
N ARG A 314 4.53 1.95 -16.00
CA ARG A 314 5.85 2.38 -15.54
C ARG A 314 6.72 2.83 -16.70
N GLU A 315 6.80 2.02 -17.74
CA GLU A 315 7.59 2.32 -18.94
C GLU A 315 7.10 3.61 -19.64
N LEU A 316 5.78 3.88 -19.60
CA LEU A 316 5.23 5.13 -20.09
C LEU A 316 5.72 6.31 -19.26
N ALA A 317 5.60 6.26 -17.94
CA ALA A 317 6.03 7.33 -17.04
C ALA A 317 7.53 7.61 -17.18
N GLU A 318 8.37 6.55 -17.23
CA GLU A 318 9.81 6.65 -17.42
C GLU A 318 10.19 7.24 -18.80
N ALA A 319 9.50 6.86 -19.88
CA ALA A 319 9.73 7.40 -21.22
C ALA A 319 9.36 8.89 -21.30
N LEU A 320 8.23 9.29 -20.72
CA LEU A 320 7.78 10.67 -20.69
C LEU A 320 8.71 11.59 -19.86
N THR A 321 9.41 11.02 -18.88
CA THR A 321 10.35 11.77 -18.02
C THR A 321 11.80 11.68 -18.48
N GLY A 322 12.08 10.91 -19.55
CA GLY A 322 13.43 10.72 -20.11
C GLY A 322 14.31 9.77 -19.31
N LEU A 323 13.71 9.00 -18.39
CA LEU A 323 14.38 7.95 -17.61
C LEU A 323 14.50 6.65 -18.42
N ARG A 324 13.74 6.51 -19.51
CA ARG A 324 13.77 5.38 -20.43
C ARG A 324 13.84 5.86 -21.88
N LEU A 325 14.59 5.16 -22.71
CA LEU A 325 14.73 5.49 -24.12
C LEU A 325 13.44 5.17 -24.89
N ILE A 326 13.04 6.10 -25.74
CA ILE A 326 11.99 5.92 -26.73
C ILE A 326 12.58 5.22 -27.95
N GLU A 327 12.03 4.08 -28.36
CA GLU A 327 12.46 3.33 -29.54
C GLU A 327 12.02 4.04 -30.83
N SER A 328 10.74 4.40 -30.87
CA SER A 328 10.14 5.18 -31.96
C SER A 328 8.84 5.85 -31.52
N GLY A 329 8.34 6.77 -32.32
CA GLY A 329 7.17 7.58 -32.02
C GLY A 329 7.54 8.98 -31.55
N GLU A 330 6.52 9.77 -31.22
CA GLU A 330 6.67 11.16 -30.79
C GLU A 330 6.03 11.38 -29.44
N VAL A 331 6.68 12.22 -28.61
CA VAL A 331 6.13 12.74 -27.36
C VAL A 331 6.28 14.25 -27.39
N LEU A 332 5.16 14.95 -27.43
CA LEU A 332 5.10 16.42 -27.47
C LEU A 332 4.57 16.96 -26.15
N LEU A 333 5.30 17.87 -25.53
CA LEU A 333 4.84 18.66 -24.37
C LEU A 333 4.70 20.12 -24.81
N ASP A 334 3.47 20.65 -24.79
CA ASP A 334 3.16 21.99 -25.28
C ASP A 334 3.77 22.25 -26.68
N GLY A 335 3.67 21.25 -27.58
CA GLY A 335 4.22 21.27 -28.94
C GLY A 335 5.72 21.00 -29.06
N VAL A 336 6.46 20.84 -27.95
CA VAL A 336 7.91 20.57 -27.95
C VAL A 336 8.18 19.08 -27.85
N ASN A 337 8.89 18.50 -28.84
CA ASN A 337 9.24 17.07 -28.82
C ASN A 337 10.24 16.77 -27.68
N LEU A 338 9.91 15.77 -26.88
CA LEU A 338 10.72 15.30 -25.74
C LEU A 338 11.65 14.12 -26.08
N ALA A 339 11.47 13.48 -27.24
CA ALA A 339 12.29 12.33 -27.64
C ALA A 339 13.79 12.72 -27.66
N GLY A 340 14.61 11.89 -27.00
CA GLY A 340 16.06 12.11 -26.88
C GLY A 340 16.48 13.23 -25.91
N LYS A 341 15.54 13.90 -25.25
CA LYS A 341 15.88 14.90 -24.21
C LYS A 341 16.25 14.21 -22.90
N THR A 342 17.19 14.81 -22.19
CA THR A 342 17.56 14.38 -20.84
C THR A 342 16.47 14.77 -19.84
N PRO A 343 16.36 14.09 -18.67
CA PRO A 343 15.41 14.44 -17.60
C PRO A 343 15.50 15.93 -17.20
N ARG A 344 16.72 16.48 -17.12
CA ARG A 344 16.93 17.91 -16.82
C ARG A 344 16.28 18.84 -17.84
N GLN A 345 16.37 18.51 -19.12
CA GLN A 345 15.76 19.28 -20.20
C GLN A 345 14.24 19.16 -20.17
N ILE A 346 13.71 17.97 -19.89
CA ILE A 346 12.26 17.72 -19.76
C ILE A 346 11.68 18.47 -18.56
N ILE A 347 12.36 18.45 -17.43
CA ILE A 347 12.02 19.24 -16.25
C ILE A 347 11.99 20.75 -16.58
N ALA A 348 12.93 21.23 -17.39
CA ALA A 348 12.97 22.64 -17.80
C ALA A 348 11.82 23.04 -18.73
N GLN A 349 11.21 22.08 -19.45
CA GLN A 349 10.01 22.32 -20.26
C GLN A 349 8.72 22.45 -19.41
N GLY A 350 8.80 22.18 -18.09
CA GLY A 350 7.66 22.27 -17.18
C GLY A 350 7.00 20.93 -16.87
N MET A 351 7.71 19.82 -17.04
CA MET A 351 7.25 18.50 -16.59
C MET A 351 7.48 18.35 -15.09
N GLY A 352 6.42 18.01 -14.33
CA GLY A 352 6.47 17.54 -12.97
C GLY A 352 6.29 16.01 -12.92
N TYR A 353 6.91 15.36 -11.95
CA TYR A 353 6.84 13.90 -11.79
C TYR A 353 6.79 13.48 -10.32
N VAL A 354 5.71 12.79 -9.97
CA VAL A 354 5.53 12.10 -8.69
C VAL A 354 5.68 10.61 -8.98
N PRO A 355 6.80 9.98 -8.58
CA PRO A 355 7.10 8.59 -8.89
C PRO A 355 6.35 7.60 -8.01
N GLU A 356 6.31 6.33 -8.44
CA GLU A 356 5.78 5.20 -7.68
C GLU A 356 6.61 4.94 -6.42
N GLU A 357 7.94 4.77 -6.58
CA GLU A 357 8.87 4.44 -5.50
C GLU A 357 9.39 5.70 -4.80
N ARG A 358 8.57 6.24 -3.88
CA ARG A 358 8.84 7.51 -3.21
C ARG A 358 10.16 7.56 -2.46
N ASN A 359 10.62 6.44 -1.86
CA ASN A 359 11.86 6.37 -1.09
C ASN A 359 13.11 6.19 -1.95
N VAL A 360 12.96 5.69 -3.17
CA VAL A 360 14.07 5.39 -4.09
C VAL A 360 14.18 6.48 -5.16
N GLU A 361 13.06 6.85 -5.77
CA GLU A 361 13.00 7.80 -6.89
C GLU A 361 12.50 9.19 -6.45
N GLY A 362 11.67 9.23 -5.41
CA GLY A 362 11.00 10.46 -5.00
C GLY A 362 11.85 11.39 -4.16
N ILE A 363 12.64 10.87 -3.24
CA ILE A 363 13.51 11.62 -2.33
C ILE A 363 14.92 11.04 -2.29
N VAL A 364 15.87 11.80 -1.75
CA VAL A 364 17.15 11.31 -1.25
C VAL A 364 17.02 11.13 0.26
N PRO A 365 16.84 9.90 0.79
CA PRO A 365 16.47 9.66 2.19
C PRO A 365 17.46 10.22 3.22
N THR A 366 18.75 10.25 2.88
CA THR A 366 19.83 10.74 3.74
C THR A 366 19.95 12.27 3.75
N MET A 367 19.40 12.96 2.75
CA MET A 367 19.33 14.41 2.70
C MET A 367 18.20 14.94 3.58
N SER A 368 18.38 16.18 4.08
CA SER A 368 17.34 16.86 4.84
C SER A 368 16.09 17.17 4.00
N ILE A 369 14.98 17.47 4.68
CA ILE A 369 13.72 17.89 4.02
C ILE A 369 13.97 19.14 3.17
N ARG A 370 14.69 20.15 3.71
CA ARG A 370 14.97 21.39 2.99
C ARG A 370 15.76 21.18 1.70
N GLU A 371 16.73 20.26 1.71
CA GLU A 371 17.52 19.90 0.53
C GLU A 371 16.68 19.16 -0.51
N ASN A 372 15.84 18.23 -0.08
CA ASN A 372 14.90 17.52 -0.98
C ASN A 372 13.91 18.48 -1.65
N LEU A 373 13.43 19.50 -0.94
CA LEU A 373 12.47 20.49 -1.49
C LEU A 373 13.07 21.35 -2.59
N VAL A 374 14.39 21.65 -2.56
CA VAL A 374 15.07 22.47 -3.57
C VAL A 374 15.89 21.70 -4.58
N LEU A 375 15.88 20.34 -4.50
CA LEU A 375 16.79 19.47 -5.24
C LEU A 375 16.85 19.76 -6.75
N LYS A 376 15.69 20.02 -7.38
CA LYS A 376 15.58 20.31 -8.81
C LYS A 376 15.94 21.78 -9.20
N ASP A 377 16.02 22.67 -8.23
CA ASP A 377 16.21 24.12 -8.48
C ASP A 377 17.39 24.72 -7.72
N ILE A 378 18.21 23.91 -7.04
CA ILE A 378 19.32 24.37 -6.20
C ILE A 378 20.33 25.24 -6.97
N GLY A 379 20.49 25.03 -8.27
CA GLY A 379 21.35 25.82 -9.15
C GLY A 379 20.74 27.10 -9.71
N LYS A 380 19.50 27.46 -9.33
CA LYS A 380 18.77 28.60 -9.85
C LYS A 380 18.56 29.69 -8.78
N VAL A 381 18.36 30.93 -9.22
CA VAL A 381 17.88 32.01 -8.36
C VAL A 381 16.46 31.63 -7.85
N PRO A 382 16.15 31.84 -6.58
CA PRO A 382 16.92 32.56 -5.54
C PRO A 382 17.88 31.68 -4.71
N PHE A 383 17.96 30.37 -4.97
CA PHE A 383 18.71 29.41 -4.13
C PHE A 383 20.22 29.44 -4.39
N SER A 384 20.62 29.82 -5.60
CA SER A 384 22.02 29.98 -5.97
C SER A 384 22.21 31.23 -6.83
N HIS A 385 23.32 31.93 -6.59
CA HIS A 385 23.76 33.06 -7.41
C HIS A 385 25.29 32.93 -7.63
N ALA A 386 25.74 33.01 -8.88
CA ALA A 386 27.14 32.89 -9.25
C ALA A 386 27.85 31.65 -8.65
N GLY A 387 27.17 30.53 -8.53
CA GLY A 387 27.69 29.29 -7.94
C GLY A 387 27.67 29.22 -6.41
N LEU A 388 27.27 30.27 -5.73
CA LEU A 388 27.16 30.31 -4.26
C LEU A 388 25.72 29.99 -3.84
N ILE A 389 25.59 28.98 -2.95
CA ILE A 389 24.29 28.53 -2.43
C ILE A 389 23.85 29.42 -1.26
N SER A 390 22.60 29.88 -1.29
CA SER A 390 21.98 30.69 -0.22
C SER A 390 21.19 29.79 0.75
N ASN A 391 21.82 29.31 1.80
CA ASN A 391 21.15 28.51 2.84
C ASN A 391 19.93 29.23 3.42
N ARG A 392 20.01 30.54 3.65
CA ARG A 392 18.88 31.35 4.15
C ARG A 392 17.66 31.27 3.24
N LYS A 393 17.84 31.31 1.91
CA LYS A 393 16.73 31.21 0.96
C LYS A 393 16.16 29.80 0.89
N ILE A 394 17.01 28.78 1.05
CA ILE A 394 16.59 27.39 1.12
C ILE A 394 15.75 27.15 2.38
N ASP A 395 16.19 27.65 3.54
CA ASP A 395 15.44 27.52 4.80
C ASP A 395 14.09 28.23 4.73
N GLN A 396 14.06 29.47 4.24
CA GLN A 396 12.80 30.22 4.05
C GLN A 396 11.81 29.48 3.13
N ASN A 397 12.30 28.93 2.03
CA ASN A 397 11.47 28.14 1.11
C ASN A 397 10.93 26.87 1.78
N ALA A 398 11.81 26.18 2.52
CA ALA A 398 11.43 24.93 3.19
C ALA A 398 10.36 25.16 4.27
N ASP A 399 10.48 26.22 5.07
CA ASP A 399 9.47 26.57 6.07
C ASP A 399 8.14 26.94 5.41
N THR A 400 8.17 27.74 4.35
CA THR A 400 6.95 28.11 3.56
C THR A 400 6.26 26.87 3.00
N LEU A 401 7.02 25.96 2.38
CA LEU A 401 6.46 24.75 1.80
C LEU A 401 5.98 23.74 2.87
N ARG A 402 6.70 23.65 4.00
CA ARG A 402 6.29 22.83 5.14
C ARG A 402 4.89 23.24 5.63
N GLU A 403 4.66 24.54 5.81
CA GLU A 403 3.35 25.05 6.25
C GLU A 403 2.27 24.89 5.17
N LYS A 404 2.57 25.28 3.93
CA LYS A 404 1.61 25.21 2.81
C LYS A 404 1.14 23.78 2.52
N PHE A 405 2.02 22.79 2.64
CA PHE A 405 1.73 21.40 2.35
C PHE A 405 1.49 20.55 3.60
N ASP A 406 1.37 21.16 4.79
CA ASP A 406 1.18 20.47 6.07
C ASP A 406 2.17 19.30 6.24
N ILE A 407 3.47 19.54 6.03
CA ILE A 407 4.50 18.52 6.21
C ILE A 407 4.83 18.42 7.70
N ARG A 408 4.42 17.32 8.32
CA ARG A 408 4.62 17.08 9.74
C ARG A 408 6.00 16.51 10.00
N CYS A 409 6.85 17.30 10.61
CA CYS A 409 8.24 16.96 10.96
C CYS A 409 8.69 17.73 12.20
N SER A 410 9.73 17.24 12.87
CA SER A 410 10.36 17.95 14.01
C SER A 410 11.18 19.18 13.59
N GLY A 411 11.45 19.33 12.30
CA GLY A 411 12.16 20.46 11.70
C GLY A 411 12.60 20.14 10.27
N VAL A 412 12.87 21.17 9.45
CA VAL A 412 13.23 20.97 8.03
C VAL A 412 14.66 20.43 7.81
N ASN A 413 15.47 20.40 8.87
CA ASN A 413 16.85 19.89 8.83
C ASN A 413 16.97 18.38 9.10
N VAL A 414 15.88 17.70 9.48
CA VAL A 414 15.91 16.24 9.68
C VAL A 414 15.99 15.52 8.33
N ALA A 415 16.58 14.33 8.33
CA ALA A 415 16.65 13.48 7.15
C ALA A 415 15.25 13.12 6.63
N ALA A 416 15.01 13.29 5.33
CA ALA A 416 13.69 13.05 4.73
C ALA A 416 13.22 11.60 4.88
N GLY A 417 14.15 10.64 4.91
CA GLY A 417 13.85 9.22 5.13
C GLY A 417 13.30 8.89 6.53
N SER A 418 13.36 9.81 7.49
CA SER A 418 12.76 9.64 8.82
C SER A 418 11.25 9.95 8.88
N LEU A 419 10.70 10.49 7.81
CA LEU A 419 9.30 10.86 7.72
C LEU A 419 8.40 9.65 7.48
N SER A 420 7.13 9.76 7.88
CA SER A 420 6.10 8.82 7.43
C SER A 420 5.87 8.91 5.92
N GLY A 421 5.38 7.81 5.30
CA GLY A 421 5.12 7.77 3.86
C GLY A 421 4.25 8.92 3.36
N GLY A 422 3.22 9.32 4.11
CA GLY A 422 2.36 10.46 3.78
C GLY A 422 3.13 11.79 3.78
N ASN A 423 4.03 12.02 4.74
CA ASN A 423 4.84 13.23 4.77
C ASN A 423 5.91 13.24 3.68
N ILE A 424 6.52 12.09 3.35
CA ILE A 424 7.42 11.97 2.20
C ILE A 424 6.68 12.36 0.91
N GLN A 425 5.47 11.86 0.73
CA GLN A 425 4.66 12.20 -0.44
C GLN A 425 4.32 13.68 -0.52
N LYS A 426 4.03 14.32 0.63
CA LYS A 426 3.83 15.76 0.71
C LYS A 426 5.10 16.54 0.34
N VAL A 427 6.30 16.08 0.74
CA VAL A 427 7.59 16.67 0.32
C VAL A 427 7.76 16.60 -1.20
N ILE A 428 7.50 15.43 -1.81
CA ILE A 428 7.59 15.26 -3.26
C ILE A 428 6.62 16.19 -3.97
N LEU A 429 5.36 16.18 -3.54
CA LEU A 429 4.30 17.01 -4.14
C LEU A 429 4.61 18.51 -3.99
N ALA A 430 5.07 18.94 -2.81
CA ALA A 430 5.47 20.32 -2.55
C ALA A 430 6.58 20.77 -3.51
N ARG A 431 7.61 19.94 -3.71
CA ARG A 431 8.68 20.19 -4.66
C ARG A 431 8.17 20.30 -6.10
N GLU A 432 7.33 19.37 -6.53
CA GLU A 432 6.85 19.35 -7.92
C GLU A 432 5.89 20.50 -8.21
N ILE A 433 4.92 20.77 -7.32
CA ILE A 433 3.90 21.82 -7.51
C ILE A 433 4.48 23.22 -7.38
N SER A 434 5.40 23.45 -6.45
CA SER A 434 5.99 24.79 -6.22
C SER A 434 6.76 25.34 -7.44
N ARG A 435 7.11 24.47 -8.38
CA ARG A 435 7.78 24.80 -9.62
C ARG A 435 6.83 25.27 -10.73
N ASN A 436 5.53 25.33 -10.46
CA ASN A 436 4.47 25.68 -11.41
C ASN A 436 4.57 24.86 -12.71
N PRO A 437 4.41 23.53 -12.63
CA PRO A 437 4.55 22.67 -13.80
C PRO A 437 3.44 22.97 -14.83
N LYS A 438 3.74 22.80 -16.11
CA LYS A 438 2.73 22.82 -17.19
C LYS A 438 1.97 21.49 -17.25
N PHE A 439 2.65 20.42 -16.89
CA PHE A 439 2.15 19.05 -16.90
C PHE A 439 2.69 18.26 -15.71
N LEU A 440 1.85 17.44 -15.09
CA LEU A 440 2.22 16.58 -13.98
C LEU A 440 1.91 15.11 -14.32
N ILE A 441 2.89 14.24 -14.12
CA ILE A 441 2.67 12.79 -14.08
C ILE A 441 2.64 12.38 -12.61
N ALA A 442 1.55 11.75 -12.18
CA ALA A 442 1.38 11.25 -10.81
C ALA A 442 1.18 9.73 -10.88
N VAL A 443 2.18 8.97 -10.41
CA VAL A 443 2.17 7.50 -10.44
C VAL A 443 1.90 6.99 -9.03
N TYR A 444 0.78 6.30 -8.85
CA TYR A 444 0.31 5.74 -7.57
C TYR A 444 0.42 6.74 -6.40
N PRO A 445 -0.09 7.98 -6.55
CA PRO A 445 0.22 9.08 -5.64
C PRO A 445 -0.26 8.85 -4.20
N ILE A 446 -1.27 8.02 -4.00
CA ILE A 446 -1.84 7.71 -2.66
C ILE A 446 -1.51 6.30 -2.16
N ARG A 447 -0.76 5.49 -2.92
CA ARG A 447 -0.48 4.09 -2.57
C ARG A 447 0.11 3.96 -1.16
N GLY A 448 -0.55 3.16 -0.30
CA GLY A 448 -0.10 2.91 1.07
C GLY A 448 -0.09 4.15 1.97
N LEU A 449 -0.92 5.15 1.69
CA LEU A 449 -1.16 6.31 2.53
C LEU A 449 -2.44 6.14 3.34
N ASP A 450 -2.50 6.87 4.46
CA ASP A 450 -3.75 7.02 5.20
C ASP A 450 -4.75 7.94 4.48
N MET A 451 -6.01 7.90 4.92
CA MET A 451 -7.09 8.65 4.29
C MET A 451 -6.88 10.17 4.34
N GLY A 452 -6.30 10.70 5.42
CA GLY A 452 -6.03 12.14 5.54
C GLY A 452 -4.96 12.61 4.55
N ALA A 453 -3.90 11.83 4.37
CA ALA A 453 -2.88 12.11 3.37
C ALA A 453 -3.44 11.97 1.94
N ALA A 454 -4.27 10.95 1.67
CA ALA A 454 -4.91 10.76 0.38
C ALA A 454 -5.84 11.93 0.03
N GLU A 455 -6.70 12.36 0.96
CA GLU A 455 -7.57 13.52 0.79
C GLU A 455 -6.78 14.79 0.44
N PHE A 456 -5.68 15.03 1.17
CA PHE A 456 -4.81 16.18 0.92
C PHE A 456 -4.25 16.15 -0.51
N ILE A 457 -3.72 15.00 -0.95
CA ILE A 457 -3.12 14.84 -2.28
C ILE A 457 -4.17 15.04 -3.37
N HIS A 458 -5.34 14.44 -3.23
CA HIS A 458 -6.45 14.62 -4.17
C HIS A 458 -6.85 16.09 -4.32
N LYS A 459 -6.96 16.84 -3.19
CA LYS A 459 -7.22 18.28 -3.21
C LYS A 459 -6.13 19.05 -3.97
N GLN A 460 -4.85 18.70 -3.79
CA GLN A 460 -3.75 19.34 -4.51
C GLN A 460 -3.80 19.05 -6.01
N LEU A 461 -4.09 17.81 -6.43
CA LEU A 461 -4.21 17.44 -7.85
C LEU A 461 -5.37 18.17 -8.52
N LEU A 462 -6.53 18.24 -7.88
CA LEU A 462 -7.69 18.99 -8.41
C LEU A 462 -7.40 20.48 -8.48
N ALA A 463 -6.80 21.06 -7.45
CA ALA A 463 -6.43 22.48 -7.44
C ALA A 463 -5.41 22.80 -8.55
N LEU A 464 -4.46 21.91 -8.81
CA LEU A 464 -3.46 22.07 -9.86
C LEU A 464 -4.11 22.01 -11.26
N ARG A 465 -5.03 21.05 -11.48
CA ARG A 465 -5.85 20.98 -12.70
C ARG A 465 -6.65 22.28 -12.92
N ASP A 466 -7.29 22.81 -11.87
CA ASP A 466 -8.09 24.04 -11.96
C ASP A 466 -7.23 25.26 -12.29
N GLN A 467 -5.94 25.23 -12.03
CA GLN A 467 -4.96 26.21 -12.48
C GLN A 467 -4.57 26.05 -13.96
N GLY A 468 -5.08 25.04 -14.66
CA GLY A 468 -4.81 24.79 -16.07
C GLY A 468 -3.70 23.79 -16.36
N VAL A 469 -3.17 23.11 -15.35
CA VAL A 469 -2.14 22.06 -15.52
C VAL A 469 -2.78 20.79 -16.07
N GLY A 470 -2.17 20.17 -17.09
CA GLY A 470 -2.54 18.83 -17.55
C GLY A 470 -1.97 17.79 -16.61
N ILE A 471 -2.74 16.78 -16.26
CA ILE A 471 -2.31 15.72 -15.31
C ILE A 471 -2.55 14.34 -15.92
N LEU A 472 -1.50 13.51 -15.92
CA LEU A 472 -1.62 12.07 -16.15
C LEU A 472 -1.57 11.37 -14.79
N LEU A 473 -2.72 10.84 -14.36
CA LEU A 473 -2.87 10.09 -13.12
C LEU A 473 -2.80 8.59 -13.41
N ILE A 474 -1.77 7.92 -12.95
CA ILE A 474 -1.61 6.46 -13.05
C ILE A 474 -1.94 5.86 -11.70
N SER A 475 -2.96 5.01 -11.62
CA SER A 475 -3.38 4.37 -10.38
C SER A 475 -3.97 2.97 -10.62
N GLU A 476 -3.78 2.08 -9.65
CA GLU A 476 -4.47 0.79 -9.55
C GLU A 476 -5.81 0.92 -8.81
N GLU A 477 -5.99 1.99 -8.04
CA GLU A 477 -7.20 2.27 -7.28
C GLU A 477 -8.28 2.83 -8.23
N LEU A 478 -9.22 1.97 -8.65
CA LEU A 478 -10.26 2.38 -9.61
C LEU A 478 -11.15 3.51 -9.08
N GLU A 479 -11.36 3.58 -7.76
CA GLU A 479 -12.10 4.68 -7.13
C GLU A 479 -11.36 6.01 -7.27
N GLU A 480 -10.03 6.03 -7.08
CA GLU A 480 -9.21 7.22 -7.30
C GLU A 480 -9.35 7.72 -8.74
N ILE A 481 -9.17 6.81 -9.70
CA ILE A 481 -9.27 7.10 -11.13
C ILE A 481 -10.65 7.66 -11.48
N ILE A 482 -11.74 7.00 -11.04
CA ILE A 482 -13.11 7.43 -11.33
C ILE A 482 -13.42 8.78 -10.68
N ASN A 483 -12.96 8.99 -9.44
CA ASN A 483 -13.28 10.20 -8.69
C ASN A 483 -12.53 11.44 -9.20
N LEU A 484 -11.29 11.32 -9.65
CA LEU A 484 -10.44 12.46 -9.99
C LEU A 484 -10.41 12.76 -11.49
N SER A 485 -10.55 11.75 -12.36
CA SER A 485 -10.29 11.92 -13.78
C SER A 485 -11.45 12.58 -14.54
N ASP A 486 -11.13 13.36 -15.54
CA ASP A 486 -12.08 13.87 -16.53
C ASP A 486 -12.31 12.83 -17.64
N ARG A 487 -11.25 12.14 -18.06
CA ARG A 487 -11.27 10.98 -18.94
C ARG A 487 -10.41 9.85 -18.39
N ILE A 488 -10.76 8.62 -18.74
CA ILE A 488 -10.05 7.42 -18.28
C ILE A 488 -9.59 6.61 -19.48
N ALA A 489 -8.28 6.49 -19.65
CA ALA A 489 -7.65 5.61 -20.62
C ALA A 489 -7.35 4.27 -19.97
N VAL A 490 -7.68 3.15 -20.64
CA VAL A 490 -7.38 1.81 -20.15
C VAL A 490 -6.23 1.23 -20.95
N ILE A 491 -5.13 0.87 -20.26
CA ILE A 491 -3.97 0.25 -20.87
C ILE A 491 -4.00 -1.27 -20.68
N PHE A 492 -3.71 -2.00 -21.75
CA PHE A 492 -3.54 -3.45 -21.74
C PHE A 492 -2.48 -3.86 -22.76
N LYS A 493 -1.49 -4.66 -22.34
CA LYS A 493 -0.36 -5.12 -23.17
C LYS A 493 0.33 -3.99 -23.96
N GLY A 494 0.59 -2.87 -23.30
CA GLY A 494 1.29 -1.72 -23.87
C GLY A 494 0.51 -0.86 -24.84
N GLN A 495 -0.80 -1.04 -24.95
CA GLN A 495 -1.69 -0.26 -25.83
C GLN A 495 -2.86 0.35 -25.06
N ILE A 496 -3.30 1.55 -25.47
CA ILE A 496 -4.58 2.10 -24.97
C ILE A 496 -5.72 1.38 -25.69
N GLN A 497 -6.49 0.60 -24.95
CA GLN A 497 -7.65 -0.13 -25.46
C GLN A 497 -8.78 0.85 -25.85
N ARG A 498 -9.09 1.76 -24.95
CA ARG A 498 -10.14 2.75 -25.11
C ARG A 498 -9.96 3.87 -24.10
N THR A 499 -10.43 5.06 -24.45
CA THR A 499 -10.59 6.18 -23.53
C THR A 499 -12.08 6.43 -23.31
N LEU A 500 -12.49 6.46 -22.05
CA LEU A 500 -13.87 6.67 -21.63
C LEU A 500 -14.02 8.05 -21.02
N GLY A 501 -15.15 8.70 -21.24
CA GLY A 501 -15.57 9.83 -20.43
C GLY A 501 -15.90 9.37 -19.01
N ARG A 502 -15.77 10.26 -18.04
CA ARG A 502 -16.03 9.95 -16.62
C ARG A 502 -17.42 9.32 -16.38
N GLY A 503 -18.48 9.84 -17.01
CA GLY A 503 -19.84 9.31 -16.86
C GLY A 503 -20.07 7.91 -17.43
N GLU A 504 -19.14 7.42 -18.27
CA GLU A 504 -19.21 6.09 -18.90
C GLU A 504 -18.43 5.03 -18.11
N ALA A 505 -17.56 5.45 -17.18
CA ALA A 505 -16.65 4.58 -16.44
C ALA A 505 -17.31 4.04 -15.18
N THR A 506 -17.44 2.72 -15.10
CA THR A 506 -17.80 2.00 -13.88
C THR A 506 -16.68 1.05 -13.49
N GLN A 507 -16.54 0.73 -12.21
CA GLN A 507 -15.51 -0.20 -11.73
C GLN A 507 -15.55 -1.54 -12.50
N ARG A 508 -16.76 -2.08 -12.73
CA ARG A 508 -16.95 -3.33 -13.47
C ARG A 508 -16.46 -3.22 -14.91
N LYS A 509 -16.81 -2.12 -15.61
CA LYS A 509 -16.42 -1.90 -17.01
C LYS A 509 -14.91 -1.74 -17.13
N LEU A 510 -14.30 -0.93 -16.26
CA LEU A 510 -12.85 -0.76 -16.22
C LEU A 510 -12.14 -2.07 -15.91
N GLY A 511 -12.60 -2.84 -14.91
CA GLY A 511 -12.02 -4.13 -14.56
C GLY A 511 -12.03 -5.13 -15.73
N MET A 512 -13.12 -5.24 -16.48
CA MET A 512 -13.20 -6.09 -17.66
C MET A 512 -12.23 -5.64 -18.77
N MET A 513 -12.15 -4.33 -19.03
CA MET A 513 -11.22 -3.79 -20.02
C MET A 513 -9.75 -4.00 -19.61
N MET A 514 -9.42 -3.83 -18.33
CA MET A 514 -8.09 -4.10 -17.79
C MET A 514 -7.68 -5.58 -17.92
N ALA A 515 -8.66 -6.50 -17.95
CA ALA A 515 -8.46 -7.91 -18.24
C ALA A 515 -8.39 -8.23 -19.74
N GLY A 516 -8.52 -7.24 -20.63
CA GLY A 516 -8.40 -7.38 -22.08
C GLY A 516 -9.70 -7.69 -22.82
N VAL A 517 -10.87 -7.59 -22.17
CA VAL A 517 -12.17 -7.73 -22.82
C VAL A 517 -12.45 -6.48 -23.66
N LYS A 518 -12.66 -6.64 -24.99
CA LYS A 518 -12.81 -5.52 -25.93
C LYS A 518 -14.24 -5.04 -26.15
N GLU A 519 -15.21 -5.92 -25.98
CA GLU A 519 -16.64 -5.62 -26.19
C GLU A 519 -17.37 -5.54 -24.85
N ILE A 520 -17.77 -4.32 -24.47
CA ILE A 520 -18.56 -4.04 -23.27
C ILE A 520 -19.62 -2.97 -23.61
#